data_fe7f9c9da818ddcbe143b73d8fa99932
#
_entry.id   fe7f9c9da818ddcbe143b73d8fa99932
#
_cell.length_a   1.000
_cell.length_b   1.000
_cell.length_c   1.000
_cell.angle_alpha   90.00
_cell.angle_beta   90.00
_cell.angle_gamma   90.00
#
_symmetry.space_group_name_H-M   'P 1'
#
loop_
_entity.id
_entity.type
_entity.pdbx_description
1 polymer ?
#
loop_
_entity_poly.entity_id
_entity_poly.type
_entity_poly.pdbx_seq_one_letter_code
_entity_poly.pdbx_strand_id
1 'polypeptide(L)'
;MSQTETHAFQTEVNQLLKLMIHALYSNKEIFLRELISNASDALDKLRFEAVSDDALTEGESELSIEVSFDKDERTVTITDNGIGMTRDEVIANIGTIANSGTKKFLENLSGDQAKDSHLIGQFGVGFYASFIVADKVTLNTRRAGDDKANGTRWISTGEGEYTLETIDKDVKGTEIILHLKEDMDEFLEDFRLKNIITTYSDHINFPIKMWQEKMDDEGKPTGEKTLEQVNKATAIWTQPKSELSEEDYNNFYQTLSHGFDKPLTTLHNKVEGTLEYTSLLYVPSQAPFDLYDRDRRYGLKLYVKRVFIMDDAENLLPAYLRFVRGVIDSNDLPLNVSREILQSNKVVDKIRSASVKRVLDGLAKMAKAEDQTDYNTFWDQFGNVMKEGVIEDFVNKEKIAKLLRFTTTHESSTQEQRVALETYVDRMQEGQQAIYFITGDSYAAATGSPHLEMFRKKGIEVLLLTDRIDEWLVSHLTEFDGKSLKSITSADLKEFEAEEEAELSEEDKKAREAITEKVKKAIEDQVADVRITHRLTDSPACVVNAEGDMSAHMARMMEQMGQAMPKQKPVLELNPTHPLVKKLEAFDAEDKVKEWSLFLLEQAQLAEGDQLERPADFIKRMNSLLAEVI
;
A
#
# COMPACT_ATOMS: atom_id res chain seq x y z
N MET A 1 22.14 2.89 -57.91
CA MET A 1 21.82 3.89 -56.88
C MET A 1 20.43 3.59 -56.43
N SER A 2 20.22 3.22 -55.16
CA SER A 2 18.88 3.02 -54.64
C SER A 2 18.21 4.39 -54.49
N GLN A 3 17.08 4.59 -55.14
CA GLN A 3 16.23 5.76 -54.91
C GLN A 3 15.55 5.55 -53.55
N THR A 4 15.82 6.43 -52.60
CA THR A 4 15.09 6.50 -51.35
C THR A 4 13.92 7.47 -51.54
N GLU A 5 12.71 6.98 -51.41
CA GLU A 5 11.50 7.79 -51.47
C GLU A 5 10.94 7.95 -50.03
N THR A 6 10.55 9.16 -49.67
CA THR A 6 9.93 9.46 -48.37
C THR A 6 8.44 9.77 -48.64
N HIS A 7 7.56 8.99 -48.02
CA HIS A 7 6.11 9.19 -48.08
C HIS A 7 5.58 9.63 -46.72
N ALA A 8 4.62 10.53 -46.71
CA ALA A 8 3.87 10.90 -45.50
C ALA A 8 2.77 9.86 -45.23
N PHE A 9 2.54 9.57 -43.94
CA PHE A 9 1.40 8.74 -43.56
C PHE A 9 0.08 9.45 -43.87
N GLN A 10 -0.88 8.71 -44.41
CA GLN A 10 -2.25 9.18 -44.61
C GLN A 10 -3.13 8.71 -43.45
N THR A 11 -4.12 9.50 -43.07
CA THR A 11 -4.98 9.24 -41.91
C THR A 11 -6.43 9.05 -42.33
N GLU A 12 -7.02 7.92 -41.95
CA GLU A 12 -8.45 7.65 -42.01
C GLU A 12 -9.12 8.24 -40.75
N VAL A 13 -9.63 9.48 -40.83
CA VAL A 13 -10.15 10.26 -39.70
C VAL A 13 -11.27 9.53 -38.95
N ASN A 14 -12.20 8.89 -39.72
CA ASN A 14 -13.31 8.15 -39.11
C ASN A 14 -12.87 6.95 -38.29
N GLN A 15 -11.87 6.19 -38.74
CA GLN A 15 -11.33 5.07 -37.99
C GLN A 15 -10.55 5.55 -36.75
N LEU A 16 -9.81 6.63 -36.87
CA LEU A 16 -9.07 7.22 -35.76
C LEU A 16 -10.03 7.71 -34.66
N LEU A 17 -11.11 8.42 -35.04
CA LEU A 17 -12.15 8.83 -34.10
C LEU A 17 -12.81 7.63 -33.39
N LYS A 18 -13.17 6.58 -34.13
CA LYS A 18 -13.74 5.35 -33.55
C LYS A 18 -12.77 4.68 -32.58
N LEU A 19 -11.49 4.60 -32.91
CA LEU A 19 -10.47 4.06 -32.00
C LEU A 19 -10.32 4.92 -30.73
N MET A 20 -10.34 6.25 -30.87
CA MET A 20 -10.27 7.16 -29.73
C MET A 20 -11.51 7.05 -28.84
N ILE A 21 -12.70 6.95 -29.40
CA ILE A 21 -13.96 6.86 -28.66
C ILE A 21 -14.09 5.51 -27.93
N HIS A 22 -13.68 4.40 -28.58
CA HIS A 22 -13.98 3.05 -28.08
C HIS A 22 -12.78 2.33 -27.43
N ALA A 23 -11.54 2.73 -27.72
CA ALA A 23 -10.34 2.02 -27.25
C ALA A 23 -9.52 2.80 -26.22
N LEU A 24 -9.64 4.13 -26.15
CA LEU A 24 -8.86 4.92 -25.20
C LEU A 24 -9.45 4.96 -23.79
N TYR A 25 -10.76 4.83 -23.67
CA TYR A 25 -11.45 5.00 -22.40
C TYR A 25 -12.21 3.73 -22.01
N SER A 26 -11.89 3.20 -20.84
CA SER A 26 -12.54 2.01 -20.29
C SER A 26 -13.85 2.33 -19.55
N ASN A 27 -13.98 3.57 -19.06
CA ASN A 27 -15.14 4.05 -18.29
C ASN A 27 -15.87 5.17 -19.03
N LYS A 28 -17.19 5.03 -19.20
CA LYS A 28 -18.04 6.03 -19.87
C LYS A 28 -18.10 7.36 -19.11
N GLU A 29 -18.02 7.36 -17.79
CA GLU A 29 -18.08 8.56 -16.92
C GLU A 29 -17.02 9.62 -17.25
N ILE A 30 -15.96 9.21 -17.90
CA ILE A 30 -14.82 10.08 -18.24
C ILE A 30 -15.22 11.24 -19.15
N PHE A 31 -16.31 11.12 -19.92
CA PHE A 31 -16.78 12.22 -20.75
C PHE A 31 -16.99 13.49 -19.91
N LEU A 32 -17.64 13.37 -18.74
CA LEU A 32 -17.94 14.51 -17.90
C LEU A 32 -16.67 15.08 -17.24
N ARG A 33 -15.76 14.22 -16.80
CA ARG A 33 -14.44 14.62 -16.29
C ARG A 33 -13.66 15.46 -17.32
N GLU A 34 -13.58 14.99 -18.55
CA GLU A 34 -12.82 15.68 -19.60
C GLU A 34 -13.47 17.02 -19.99
N LEU A 35 -14.82 17.08 -20.09
CA LEU A 35 -15.50 18.33 -20.41
C LEU A 35 -15.40 19.36 -19.28
N ILE A 36 -15.54 18.94 -18.02
CA ILE A 36 -15.32 19.80 -16.86
C ILE A 36 -13.87 20.28 -16.79
N SER A 37 -12.89 19.41 -17.09
CA SER A 37 -11.48 19.80 -17.14
C SER A 37 -11.21 20.84 -18.22
N ASN A 38 -11.83 20.71 -19.39
CA ASN A 38 -11.72 21.70 -20.46
C ASN A 38 -12.38 23.03 -20.10
N ALA A 39 -13.53 22.99 -19.43
CA ALA A 39 -14.19 24.17 -18.88
C ALA A 39 -13.33 24.88 -17.83
N SER A 40 -12.73 24.11 -16.90
CA SER A 40 -11.77 24.65 -15.92
C SER A 40 -10.58 25.33 -16.60
N ASP A 41 -10.00 24.71 -17.65
CA ASP A 41 -8.93 25.32 -18.42
C ASP A 41 -9.36 26.65 -19.09
N ALA A 42 -10.60 26.75 -19.57
CA ALA A 42 -11.14 27.95 -20.17
C ALA A 42 -11.32 29.08 -19.13
N LEU A 43 -11.73 28.73 -17.92
CA LEU A 43 -11.85 29.67 -16.79
C LEU A 43 -10.48 30.16 -16.32
N ASP A 44 -9.48 29.26 -16.21
CA ASP A 44 -8.11 29.63 -15.85
C ASP A 44 -7.46 30.55 -16.88
N LYS A 45 -7.68 30.31 -18.18
CA LYS A 45 -7.22 31.19 -19.26
C LYS A 45 -7.84 32.56 -19.16
N LEU A 46 -9.16 32.66 -18.91
CA LEU A 46 -9.81 33.95 -18.72
C LEU A 46 -9.24 34.68 -17.51
N ARG A 47 -9.12 33.98 -16.38
CA ARG A 47 -8.54 34.55 -15.15
C ARG A 47 -7.13 35.09 -15.39
N PHE A 48 -6.32 34.39 -16.18
CA PHE A 48 -4.97 34.80 -16.52
C PHE A 48 -4.95 36.03 -17.45
N GLU A 49 -5.73 36.02 -18.55
CA GLU A 49 -5.80 37.15 -19.50
C GLU A 49 -6.44 38.37 -18.84
N ALA A 50 -7.42 38.20 -17.98
CA ALA A 50 -8.09 39.30 -17.24
C ALA A 50 -7.18 40.04 -16.27
N VAL A 51 -6.05 39.45 -15.82
CA VAL A 51 -5.02 40.19 -15.06
C VAL A 51 -4.46 41.38 -15.86
N SER A 52 -4.39 41.26 -17.19
CA SER A 52 -3.91 42.29 -18.09
C SER A 52 -5.03 43.16 -18.68
N ASP A 53 -6.22 42.61 -18.80
CA ASP A 53 -7.41 43.27 -19.37
C ASP A 53 -8.69 42.83 -18.64
N ASP A 54 -9.06 43.57 -17.59
CA ASP A 54 -10.24 43.29 -16.76
C ASP A 54 -11.58 43.36 -17.54
N ALA A 55 -11.60 44.08 -18.68
CA ALA A 55 -12.80 44.13 -19.53
C ALA A 55 -13.23 42.77 -20.06
N LEU A 56 -12.32 41.80 -20.16
CA LEU A 56 -12.62 40.40 -20.58
C LEU A 56 -13.57 39.70 -19.63
N THR A 57 -13.68 40.13 -18.37
CA THR A 57 -14.63 39.55 -17.41
C THR A 57 -16.09 39.89 -17.76
N GLU A 58 -16.32 40.94 -18.56
CA GLU A 58 -17.65 41.45 -18.96
C GLU A 58 -18.55 41.77 -17.75
N GLY A 59 -17.92 42.11 -16.61
CA GLY A 59 -18.63 42.45 -15.36
C GLY A 59 -19.09 41.26 -14.53
N GLU A 60 -18.78 40.05 -14.94
CA GLU A 60 -19.04 38.85 -14.12
C GLU A 60 -18.00 38.71 -13.02
N SER A 61 -18.50 38.56 -11.78
CA SER A 61 -17.64 38.46 -10.59
C SER A 61 -17.27 37.02 -10.24
N GLU A 62 -18.01 36.04 -10.72
CA GLU A 62 -17.81 34.63 -10.37
C GLU A 62 -17.63 33.78 -11.63
N LEU A 63 -16.48 33.11 -11.70
CA LEU A 63 -16.20 32.12 -12.72
C LEU A 63 -16.72 30.76 -12.26
N SER A 64 -17.56 30.12 -13.06
CA SER A 64 -18.20 28.85 -12.69
C SER A 64 -18.47 27.95 -13.89
N ILE A 65 -18.72 26.70 -13.59
CA ILE A 65 -19.17 25.67 -14.53
C ILE A 65 -20.58 25.26 -14.10
N GLU A 66 -21.52 25.21 -15.06
CA GLU A 66 -22.86 24.71 -14.85
C GLU A 66 -23.05 23.37 -15.57
N VAL A 67 -23.62 22.38 -14.90
CA VAL A 67 -23.99 21.09 -15.48
C VAL A 67 -25.49 20.91 -15.30
N SER A 68 -26.19 20.67 -16.41
CA SER A 68 -27.64 20.46 -16.42
C SER A 68 -28.02 19.32 -17.35
N PHE A 69 -29.23 18.82 -17.23
CA PHE A 69 -29.77 17.81 -18.12
C PHE A 69 -31.26 18.06 -18.40
N ASP A 70 -31.71 17.59 -19.55
CA ASP A 70 -33.11 17.59 -19.96
C ASP A 70 -33.51 16.17 -20.34
N LYS A 71 -34.54 15.63 -19.63
CA LYS A 71 -35.04 14.26 -19.87
C LYS A 71 -35.85 14.15 -21.16
N ASP A 72 -36.59 15.20 -21.51
CA ASP A 72 -37.47 15.19 -22.68
C ASP A 72 -36.66 15.28 -23.97
N GLU A 73 -35.69 16.18 -24.01
CA GLU A 73 -34.75 16.35 -25.14
C GLU A 73 -33.58 15.36 -25.10
N ARG A 74 -33.45 14.57 -24.02
CA ARG A 74 -32.37 13.60 -23.78
C ARG A 74 -30.98 14.23 -23.93
N THR A 75 -30.77 15.37 -23.27
CA THR A 75 -29.51 16.11 -23.35
C THR A 75 -28.85 16.28 -21.98
N VAL A 76 -27.51 16.30 -22.00
CA VAL A 76 -26.67 16.81 -20.91
C VAL A 76 -25.92 18.03 -21.41
N THR A 77 -25.99 19.12 -20.67
CA THR A 77 -25.36 20.40 -21.03
C THR A 77 -24.30 20.79 -20.03
N ILE A 78 -23.11 21.16 -20.51
CA ILE A 78 -22.02 21.69 -19.72
C ILE A 78 -21.73 23.10 -20.21
N THR A 79 -21.82 24.09 -19.32
CA THR A 79 -21.60 25.51 -19.65
C THR A 79 -20.51 26.10 -18.76
N ASP A 80 -19.56 26.81 -19.35
CA ASP A 80 -18.60 27.65 -18.65
C ASP A 80 -18.74 29.12 -19.08
N ASN A 81 -18.42 30.04 -18.19
CA ASN A 81 -18.30 31.47 -18.49
C ASN A 81 -16.84 31.91 -18.63
N GLY A 82 -16.00 30.99 -19.15
CA GLY A 82 -14.58 31.17 -19.40
C GLY A 82 -14.26 32.06 -20.61
N ILE A 83 -13.03 31.88 -21.12
CA ILE A 83 -12.50 32.69 -22.22
C ILE A 83 -13.27 32.53 -23.54
N GLY A 84 -13.93 31.38 -23.75
CA GLY A 84 -14.59 31.05 -25.01
C GLY A 84 -13.62 30.90 -26.18
N MET A 85 -14.17 30.83 -27.40
CA MET A 85 -13.40 30.66 -28.64
C MET A 85 -13.95 31.51 -29.79
N THR A 86 -13.05 32.05 -30.61
CA THR A 86 -13.38 32.59 -31.91
C THR A 86 -13.69 31.48 -32.91
N ARG A 87 -14.28 31.81 -34.06
CA ARG A 87 -14.55 30.83 -35.13
C ARG A 87 -13.27 30.10 -35.60
N ASP A 88 -12.17 30.82 -35.76
CA ASP A 88 -10.91 30.24 -36.19
C ASP A 88 -10.31 29.32 -35.14
N GLU A 89 -10.46 29.66 -33.87
CA GLU A 89 -10.05 28.80 -32.72
C GLU A 89 -10.90 27.52 -32.64
N VAL A 90 -12.20 27.57 -32.93
CA VAL A 90 -13.06 26.40 -33.01
C VAL A 90 -12.57 25.45 -34.14
N ILE A 91 -12.29 26.00 -35.32
CA ILE A 91 -11.74 25.19 -36.43
C ILE A 91 -10.41 24.55 -36.06
N ALA A 92 -9.52 25.33 -35.42
CA ALA A 92 -8.19 24.87 -35.09
C ALA A 92 -8.18 23.84 -33.92
N ASN A 93 -8.99 24.07 -32.89
CA ASN A 93 -8.88 23.30 -31.62
C ASN A 93 -9.93 22.18 -31.50
N ILE A 94 -11.13 22.37 -32.11
CA ILE A 94 -12.22 21.39 -32.08
C ILE A 94 -12.33 20.66 -33.41
N GLY A 95 -12.09 21.36 -34.53
CA GLY A 95 -12.10 20.76 -35.88
C GLY A 95 -10.84 19.96 -36.23
N THR A 96 -9.79 20.02 -35.39
CA THR A 96 -8.52 19.29 -35.62
C THR A 96 -8.24 18.34 -34.48
N ILE A 97 -8.20 17.04 -34.77
CA ILE A 97 -7.95 15.98 -33.79
C ILE A 97 -6.51 16.10 -33.25
N ALA A 98 -6.33 15.91 -31.96
CA ALA A 98 -5.05 15.97 -31.24
C ALA A 98 -4.35 17.35 -31.35
N ASN A 99 -5.11 18.42 -31.54
CA ASN A 99 -4.62 19.79 -31.48
C ASN A 99 -5.13 20.45 -30.18
N SER A 100 -4.23 20.83 -29.29
CA SER A 100 -4.56 21.43 -27.99
C SER A 100 -4.30 22.93 -27.98
N GLY A 101 -5.37 23.72 -27.84
CA GLY A 101 -5.26 25.15 -27.58
C GLY A 101 -4.64 25.46 -26.21
N THR A 102 -4.79 24.58 -25.25
CA THR A 102 -4.17 24.66 -23.93
C THR A 102 -2.66 24.47 -24.01
N LYS A 103 -2.17 23.53 -24.80
CA LYS A 103 -0.74 23.34 -25.04
C LYS A 103 -0.10 24.57 -25.69
N LYS A 104 -0.73 25.13 -26.71
CA LYS A 104 -0.25 26.35 -27.37
C LYS A 104 -0.23 27.56 -26.42
N PHE A 105 -1.22 27.67 -25.57
CA PHE A 105 -1.27 28.71 -24.54
C PHE A 105 -0.09 28.56 -23.56
N LEU A 106 0.17 27.35 -23.05
CA LEU A 106 1.29 27.05 -22.15
C LEU A 106 2.66 27.36 -22.79
N GLU A 107 2.84 27.07 -24.08
CA GLU A 107 4.08 27.36 -24.83
C GLU A 107 4.34 28.88 -24.95
N ASN A 108 3.30 29.70 -24.87
CA ASN A 108 3.41 31.17 -24.94
C ASN A 108 3.63 31.81 -23.55
N LEU A 109 3.42 31.05 -22.46
CA LEU A 109 3.72 31.53 -21.10
C LEU A 109 5.21 31.42 -20.80
N SER A 110 5.77 32.41 -20.10
CA SER A 110 7.19 32.43 -19.75
C SER A 110 7.41 32.32 -18.25
N GLY A 111 8.46 31.60 -17.84
CA GLY A 111 8.95 31.55 -16.47
C GLY A 111 7.94 31.01 -15.44
N ASP A 112 7.72 31.76 -14.36
CA ASP A 112 6.87 31.34 -13.24
C ASP A 112 5.38 31.28 -13.61
N GLN A 113 4.95 32.04 -14.62
CA GLN A 113 3.56 32.02 -15.11
C GLN A 113 3.13 30.65 -15.66
N ALA A 114 4.05 29.93 -16.32
CA ALA A 114 3.78 28.59 -16.82
C ALA A 114 3.63 27.57 -15.68
N LYS A 115 4.32 27.80 -14.55
CA LYS A 115 4.25 26.93 -13.35
C LYS A 115 2.95 27.15 -12.57
N ASP A 116 2.50 28.40 -12.48
CA ASP A 116 1.28 28.76 -11.75
C ASP A 116 0.00 28.38 -12.51
N SER A 117 0.11 27.97 -13.78
CA SER A 117 -1.02 27.53 -14.58
C SER A 117 -1.41 26.08 -14.25
N HIS A 118 -2.64 25.87 -13.81
CA HIS A 118 -3.19 24.53 -13.51
C HIS A 118 -3.82 23.85 -14.73
N LEU A 119 -3.47 24.27 -15.94
CA LEU A 119 -4.07 23.79 -17.19
C LEU A 119 -3.76 22.31 -17.45
N ILE A 120 -4.79 21.52 -17.75
CA ILE A 120 -4.75 20.05 -17.82
C ILE A 120 -4.85 19.52 -19.25
N GLY A 121 -5.62 20.18 -20.13
CA GLY A 121 -6.02 19.71 -21.46
C GLY A 121 -4.91 19.76 -22.52
N GLN A 122 -3.80 19.05 -22.31
CA GLN A 122 -2.61 19.13 -23.19
C GLN A 122 -2.69 18.25 -24.45
N PHE A 123 -3.53 17.20 -24.46
CA PHE A 123 -3.56 16.21 -25.54
C PHE A 123 -4.48 16.56 -26.72
N GLY A 124 -5.47 17.45 -26.53
CA GLY A 124 -6.43 17.83 -27.57
C GLY A 124 -7.37 16.70 -28.00
N VAL A 125 -7.60 15.72 -27.14
CA VAL A 125 -8.47 14.56 -27.42
C VAL A 125 -9.63 14.42 -26.44
N GLY A 126 -9.57 15.04 -25.26
CA GLY A 126 -10.57 14.90 -24.20
C GLY A 126 -11.98 15.31 -24.61
N PHE A 127 -12.12 16.31 -25.51
CA PHE A 127 -13.41 16.74 -26.04
C PHE A 127 -14.16 15.61 -26.76
N TYR A 128 -13.46 14.74 -27.47
CA TYR A 128 -14.08 13.65 -28.23
C TYR A 128 -14.63 12.52 -27.34
N ALA A 129 -14.31 12.51 -26.03
CA ALA A 129 -14.94 11.63 -25.05
C ALA A 129 -16.46 11.84 -25.00
N SER A 130 -16.98 13.02 -25.38
CA SER A 130 -18.41 13.30 -25.53
C SER A 130 -19.15 12.30 -26.42
N PHE A 131 -18.51 11.80 -27.47
CA PHE A 131 -19.10 10.81 -28.38
C PHE A 131 -19.17 9.38 -27.83
N ILE A 132 -18.61 9.15 -26.63
CA ILE A 132 -18.84 7.87 -25.92
C ILE A 132 -20.32 7.77 -25.54
N VAL A 133 -20.93 8.86 -25.10
CA VAL A 133 -22.30 8.92 -24.59
C VAL A 133 -23.30 9.62 -25.52
N ALA A 134 -22.84 10.42 -26.48
CA ALA A 134 -23.68 11.23 -27.36
C ALA A 134 -23.63 10.78 -28.82
N ASP A 135 -24.77 10.81 -29.50
CA ASP A 135 -24.91 10.64 -30.95
C ASP A 135 -24.61 11.93 -31.71
N LYS A 136 -24.85 13.05 -31.05
CA LYS A 136 -24.65 14.39 -31.62
C LYS A 136 -24.16 15.31 -30.50
N VAL A 137 -23.20 16.14 -30.85
CA VAL A 137 -22.65 17.18 -29.95
C VAL A 137 -22.84 18.53 -30.59
N THR A 138 -23.43 19.46 -29.85
CA THR A 138 -23.56 20.87 -30.24
C THR A 138 -22.69 21.71 -29.30
N LEU A 139 -21.81 22.54 -29.83
CA LEU A 139 -20.98 23.46 -29.07
C LEU A 139 -21.29 24.89 -29.52
N ASN A 140 -21.71 25.72 -28.56
CA ASN A 140 -21.97 27.14 -28.73
C ASN A 140 -20.93 27.94 -27.97
N THR A 141 -20.15 28.81 -28.62
CA THR A 141 -19.07 29.54 -27.94
C THR A 141 -18.96 30.98 -28.47
N ARG A 142 -18.54 31.89 -27.60
CA ARG A 142 -18.14 33.26 -27.91
C ARG A 142 -16.91 33.64 -27.09
N ARG A 143 -15.90 34.16 -27.78
CA ARG A 143 -14.69 34.64 -27.14
C ARG A 143 -15.00 35.87 -26.27
N ALA A 144 -14.40 35.95 -25.08
CA ALA A 144 -14.46 37.12 -24.21
C ALA A 144 -13.93 38.35 -24.94
N GLY A 145 -14.66 39.45 -24.82
CA GLY A 145 -14.33 40.72 -25.51
C GLY A 145 -14.85 40.82 -26.94
N ASP A 146 -15.34 39.74 -27.54
CA ASP A 146 -15.94 39.78 -28.90
C ASP A 146 -17.39 40.25 -28.86
N ASP A 147 -17.89 40.76 -30.00
CA ASP A 147 -19.27 41.17 -30.15
C ASP A 147 -20.21 39.96 -30.00
N LYS A 148 -21.39 40.17 -29.44
CA LYS A 148 -22.43 39.15 -29.25
C LYS A 148 -22.84 38.44 -30.54
N ALA A 149 -22.80 39.14 -31.65
CA ALA A 149 -23.11 38.62 -33.01
C ALA A 149 -22.02 37.69 -33.56
N ASN A 150 -20.87 37.59 -32.90
CA ASN A 150 -19.75 36.76 -33.35
C ASN A 150 -19.71 35.37 -32.68
N GLY A 151 -20.78 34.95 -32.02
CA GLY A 151 -20.90 33.61 -31.51
C GLY A 151 -20.77 32.55 -32.60
N THR A 152 -20.21 31.42 -32.28
CA THR A 152 -20.00 30.29 -33.19
C THR A 152 -20.69 29.06 -32.63
N ARG A 153 -21.52 28.40 -33.49
CA ARG A 153 -22.08 27.09 -33.23
C ARG A 153 -21.36 26.05 -34.08
N TRP A 154 -20.86 25.02 -33.42
CA TRP A 154 -20.28 23.83 -34.04
C TRP A 154 -21.18 22.63 -33.74
N ILE A 155 -21.46 21.79 -34.75
CA ILE A 155 -22.27 20.58 -34.60
C ILE A 155 -21.59 19.43 -35.30
N SER A 156 -21.52 18.26 -34.67
CA SER A 156 -21.04 17.02 -35.28
C SER A 156 -21.74 15.80 -34.71
N THR A 157 -21.79 14.73 -35.51
CA THR A 157 -22.20 13.37 -35.10
C THR A 157 -21.00 12.45 -34.80
N GLY A 158 -19.77 12.97 -34.87
CA GLY A 158 -18.57 12.16 -34.66
C GLY A 158 -18.15 11.29 -35.85
N GLU A 159 -18.77 11.48 -37.02
CA GLU A 159 -18.49 10.71 -38.26
C GLU A 159 -17.50 11.40 -39.21
N GLY A 160 -16.62 12.26 -38.66
CA GLY A 160 -15.54 12.91 -39.41
C GLY A 160 -15.93 14.23 -40.06
N GLU A 161 -17.18 14.65 -39.94
CA GLU A 161 -17.68 15.93 -40.47
C GLU A 161 -18.29 16.78 -39.35
N TYR A 162 -18.26 18.09 -39.52
CA TYR A 162 -18.94 19.05 -38.66
C TYR A 162 -19.46 20.25 -39.43
N THR A 163 -20.45 20.93 -38.87
CA THR A 163 -21.01 22.17 -39.42
C THR A 163 -20.67 23.35 -38.53
N LEU A 164 -20.53 24.53 -39.10
CA LEU A 164 -20.28 25.78 -38.40
C LEU A 164 -21.31 26.83 -38.80
N GLU A 165 -21.93 27.44 -37.78
CA GLU A 165 -22.88 28.52 -37.93
C GLU A 165 -22.43 29.75 -37.11
N THR A 166 -22.70 30.95 -37.58
CA THR A 166 -22.58 32.16 -36.77
C THR A 166 -23.88 32.37 -36.02
N ILE A 167 -23.82 32.59 -34.74
CA ILE A 167 -24.99 32.77 -33.87
C ILE A 167 -24.84 34.03 -33.02
N ASP A 168 -25.95 34.58 -32.55
CA ASP A 168 -25.95 35.55 -31.49
C ASP A 168 -25.79 34.82 -30.13
N LYS A 169 -24.79 35.19 -29.32
CA LYS A 169 -24.57 34.64 -28.01
C LYS A 169 -24.26 35.75 -27.01
N ASP A 170 -25.21 35.99 -26.09
CA ASP A 170 -25.15 37.11 -25.15
C ASP A 170 -23.99 36.99 -24.13
N VAL A 171 -23.77 35.78 -23.63
CA VAL A 171 -22.76 35.47 -22.60
C VAL A 171 -21.50 34.90 -23.25
N LYS A 172 -20.32 35.37 -22.82
CA LYS A 172 -19.02 34.77 -23.21
C LYS A 172 -18.92 33.31 -22.71
N GLY A 173 -17.89 32.59 -23.15
CA GLY A 173 -17.63 31.21 -22.71
C GLY A 173 -18.22 30.18 -23.65
N THR A 174 -18.30 28.95 -23.19
CA THR A 174 -18.66 27.79 -24.01
C THR A 174 -19.79 26.99 -23.37
N GLU A 175 -20.74 26.58 -24.19
CA GLU A 175 -21.83 25.66 -23.87
C GLU A 175 -21.71 24.43 -24.75
N ILE A 176 -21.70 23.24 -24.15
CA ILE A 176 -21.61 21.94 -24.86
C ILE A 176 -22.87 21.16 -24.53
N ILE A 177 -23.66 20.86 -25.55
CA ILE A 177 -24.91 20.10 -25.46
C ILE A 177 -24.67 18.71 -26.05
N LEU A 178 -24.80 17.69 -25.23
CA LEU A 178 -24.67 16.28 -25.58
C LEU A 178 -26.06 15.69 -25.82
N HIS A 179 -26.39 15.31 -27.04
CA HIS A 179 -27.62 14.55 -27.34
C HIS A 179 -27.29 13.06 -27.10
N LEU A 180 -27.83 12.48 -26.05
CA LEU A 180 -27.44 11.17 -25.55
C LEU A 180 -27.95 10.03 -26.43
N LYS A 181 -27.13 8.98 -26.56
CA LYS A 181 -27.50 7.70 -27.18
C LYS A 181 -28.63 7.03 -26.39
N GLU A 182 -29.39 6.14 -27.06
CA GLU A 182 -30.55 5.47 -26.46
C GLU A 182 -30.24 4.68 -25.18
N ASP A 183 -29.02 4.15 -25.04
CA ASP A 183 -28.59 3.33 -23.90
C ASP A 183 -27.86 4.14 -22.80
N MET A 184 -27.97 5.49 -22.80
CA MET A 184 -27.24 6.39 -21.89
C MET A 184 -28.16 7.17 -20.93
N ASP A 185 -29.35 6.66 -20.63
CA ASP A 185 -30.32 7.32 -19.76
C ASP A 185 -29.85 7.48 -18.31
N GLU A 186 -28.86 6.69 -17.87
CA GLU A 186 -28.25 6.83 -16.55
C GLU A 186 -27.70 8.26 -16.30
N PHE A 187 -27.28 8.96 -17.34
CA PHE A 187 -26.74 10.32 -17.23
C PHE A 187 -27.84 11.42 -17.26
N LEU A 188 -29.10 11.06 -17.36
CA LEU A 188 -30.24 11.95 -17.19
C LEU A 188 -30.78 11.98 -15.74
N GLU A 189 -29.94 11.56 -14.79
CA GLU A 189 -30.27 11.52 -13.38
C GLU A 189 -29.34 12.43 -12.58
N ASP A 190 -29.92 13.30 -11.74
CA ASP A 190 -29.19 14.27 -10.92
C ASP A 190 -28.13 13.62 -10.03
N PHE A 191 -28.53 12.57 -9.29
CA PHE A 191 -27.63 11.83 -8.41
C PHE A 191 -26.44 11.24 -9.17
N ARG A 192 -26.64 10.76 -10.40
CA ARG A 192 -25.60 10.16 -11.22
C ARG A 192 -24.55 11.17 -11.64
N LEU A 193 -24.97 12.30 -12.18
CA LEU A 193 -24.08 13.40 -12.58
C LEU A 193 -23.34 13.97 -11.37
N LYS A 194 -24.03 14.21 -10.27
CA LYS A 194 -23.44 14.69 -9.03
C LYS A 194 -22.37 13.73 -8.50
N ASN A 195 -22.62 12.42 -8.52
CA ASN A 195 -21.65 11.42 -8.10
C ASN A 195 -20.40 11.44 -8.98
N ILE A 196 -20.54 11.57 -10.31
CA ILE A 196 -19.40 11.70 -11.22
C ILE A 196 -18.60 12.97 -10.91
N ILE A 197 -19.25 14.12 -10.73
CA ILE A 197 -18.60 15.39 -10.41
C ILE A 197 -17.83 15.26 -9.10
N THR A 198 -18.43 14.73 -8.05
CA THR A 198 -17.75 14.59 -6.75
C THR A 198 -16.63 13.55 -6.78
N THR A 199 -16.71 12.53 -7.63
CA THR A 199 -15.65 11.55 -7.78
C THR A 199 -14.43 12.13 -8.50
N TYR A 200 -14.63 12.79 -9.64
CA TYR A 200 -13.53 13.16 -10.53
C TYR A 200 -13.11 14.63 -10.46
N SER A 201 -13.99 15.53 -10.03
CA SER A 201 -13.84 16.99 -10.15
C SER A 201 -14.14 17.76 -8.86
N ASP A 202 -14.23 17.08 -7.70
CA ASP A 202 -14.59 17.68 -6.41
C ASP A 202 -13.65 18.83 -6.00
N HIS A 203 -12.39 18.74 -6.40
CA HIS A 203 -11.32 19.65 -5.97
C HIS A 203 -10.85 20.64 -7.06
N ILE A 204 -11.55 20.73 -8.18
CA ILE A 204 -11.32 21.74 -9.21
C ILE A 204 -11.59 23.12 -8.60
N ASN A 205 -10.74 24.13 -8.91
CA ASN A 205 -10.75 25.46 -8.27
C ASN A 205 -12.01 26.30 -8.50
N PHE A 206 -12.89 25.88 -9.39
CA PHE A 206 -14.09 26.63 -9.75
C PHE A 206 -15.33 25.91 -9.24
N PRO A 207 -16.35 26.66 -8.80
CA PRO A 207 -17.63 26.07 -8.43
C PRO A 207 -18.27 25.41 -9.63
N ILE A 208 -18.65 24.15 -9.44
CA ILE A 208 -19.48 23.40 -10.39
C ILE A 208 -20.87 23.41 -9.81
N LYS A 209 -21.83 23.92 -10.57
CA LYS A 209 -23.20 24.16 -10.15
C LYS A 209 -24.17 23.25 -10.91
N MET A 210 -25.17 22.77 -10.19
CA MET A 210 -26.29 22.01 -10.77
C MET A 210 -27.61 22.52 -10.22
N TRP A 211 -28.66 22.41 -11.03
CA TRP A 211 -30.03 22.71 -10.60
C TRP A 211 -30.54 21.62 -9.69
N GLN A 212 -30.74 21.94 -8.40
CA GLN A 212 -31.25 21.02 -7.39
C GLN A 212 -32.71 21.36 -7.05
N GLU A 213 -33.53 20.34 -6.90
CA GLU A 213 -34.90 20.51 -6.44
C GLU A 213 -34.91 20.82 -4.95
N LYS A 214 -35.53 21.92 -4.58
CA LYS A 214 -35.61 22.36 -3.19
C LYS A 214 -36.53 21.43 -2.41
N MET A 215 -36.03 20.90 -1.30
CA MET A 215 -36.80 20.07 -0.39
C MET A 215 -37.43 20.94 0.69
N ASP A 216 -38.64 20.61 1.13
CA ASP A 216 -39.26 21.20 2.31
C ASP A 216 -38.69 20.61 3.62
N ASP A 217 -39.14 21.12 4.77
CA ASP A 217 -38.70 20.65 6.09
C ASP A 217 -39.06 19.17 6.38
N GLU A 218 -39.95 18.58 5.58
CA GLU A 218 -40.31 17.16 5.66
C GLU A 218 -39.55 16.30 4.65
N GLY A 219 -38.59 16.89 3.87
CA GLY A 219 -37.82 16.20 2.85
C GLY A 219 -38.60 15.88 1.57
N LYS A 220 -39.70 16.61 1.28
CA LYS A 220 -40.47 16.47 0.05
C LYS A 220 -40.08 17.54 -0.96
N PRO A 221 -40.02 17.19 -2.26
CA PRO A 221 -39.71 18.15 -3.30
C PRO A 221 -40.78 19.25 -3.38
N THR A 222 -40.34 20.52 -3.40
CA THR A 222 -41.23 21.69 -3.47
C THR A 222 -41.61 22.07 -4.90
N GLY A 223 -40.94 21.49 -5.91
CA GLY A 223 -41.09 21.89 -7.30
C GLY A 223 -40.27 23.14 -7.69
N GLU A 224 -39.68 23.82 -6.72
CA GLU A 224 -38.73 24.92 -6.96
C GLU A 224 -37.32 24.36 -7.18
N LYS A 225 -36.60 24.87 -8.19
CA LYS A 225 -35.20 24.51 -8.45
C LYS A 225 -34.29 25.69 -8.08
N THR A 226 -33.22 25.38 -7.39
CA THR A 226 -32.14 26.32 -7.07
C THR A 226 -30.83 25.84 -7.69
N LEU A 227 -30.00 26.78 -8.14
CA LEU A 227 -28.67 26.46 -8.68
C LEU A 227 -27.70 26.36 -7.51
N GLU A 228 -27.21 25.15 -7.22
CA GLU A 228 -26.36 24.88 -6.07
C GLU A 228 -24.99 24.36 -6.49
N GLN A 229 -23.97 24.71 -5.73
CA GLN A 229 -22.63 24.16 -5.90
C GLN A 229 -22.59 22.72 -5.42
N VAL A 230 -22.08 21.82 -6.25
CA VAL A 230 -22.03 20.37 -5.99
C VAL A 230 -20.62 19.85 -5.71
N ASN A 231 -19.57 20.60 -5.99
CA ASN A 231 -18.18 20.26 -5.68
C ASN A 231 -17.64 21.11 -4.51
N LYS A 232 -16.55 20.69 -3.90
CA LYS A 232 -15.88 21.45 -2.82
C LYS A 232 -15.12 22.67 -3.32
N ALA A 233 -14.67 22.67 -4.57
CA ALA A 233 -13.87 23.71 -5.21
C ALA A 233 -12.55 24.06 -4.48
N THR A 234 -12.18 23.30 -3.46
CA THR A 234 -10.96 23.46 -2.68
C THR A 234 -10.29 22.12 -2.44
N ALA A 235 -8.98 22.11 -2.44
CA ALA A 235 -8.18 20.94 -2.12
C ALA A 235 -7.36 21.22 -0.85
N ILE A 236 -7.73 20.59 0.26
CA ILE A 236 -7.09 20.81 1.57
C ILE A 236 -5.56 20.64 1.51
N TRP A 237 -5.08 19.68 0.70
CA TRP A 237 -3.64 19.42 0.58
C TRP A 237 -2.85 20.53 -0.12
N THR A 238 -3.54 21.46 -0.79
CA THR A 238 -2.89 22.59 -1.44
C THR A 238 -2.80 23.84 -0.56
N GLN A 239 -3.54 23.85 0.56
CA GLN A 239 -3.57 24.97 1.50
C GLN A 239 -2.31 25.00 2.37
N PRO A 240 -1.84 26.18 2.81
CA PRO A 240 -0.75 26.31 3.76
C PRO A 240 -1.08 25.57 5.07
N LYS A 241 -0.12 24.83 5.61
CA LYS A 241 -0.31 24.10 6.88
C LYS A 241 -0.71 25.00 8.05
N SER A 242 -0.30 26.26 8.02
CA SER A 242 -0.62 27.27 9.05
C SER A 242 -2.09 27.68 9.07
N GLU A 243 -2.83 27.41 8.01
CA GLU A 243 -4.25 27.73 7.87
C GLU A 243 -5.17 26.55 8.17
N LEU A 244 -4.58 25.35 8.35
CA LEU A 244 -5.30 24.11 8.58
C LEU A 244 -5.27 23.73 10.06
N SER A 245 -6.45 23.44 10.60
CA SER A 245 -6.61 22.89 11.94
C SER A 245 -6.49 21.36 11.95
N GLU A 246 -6.31 20.78 13.12
CA GLU A 246 -6.36 19.32 13.29
C GLU A 246 -7.74 18.74 12.88
N GLU A 247 -8.80 19.51 13.10
CA GLU A 247 -10.15 19.12 12.72
C GLU A 247 -10.31 19.03 11.20
N ASP A 248 -9.72 19.95 10.44
CA ASP A 248 -9.74 19.89 8.97
C ASP A 248 -9.07 18.63 8.44
N TYR A 249 -7.90 18.26 9.01
CA TYR A 249 -7.22 17.03 8.65
C TYR A 249 -8.03 15.78 9.01
N ASN A 250 -8.66 15.75 10.19
CA ASN A 250 -9.46 14.62 10.63
C ASN A 250 -10.72 14.46 9.78
N ASN A 251 -11.42 15.53 9.45
CA ASN A 251 -12.60 15.50 8.60
C ASN A 251 -12.26 15.00 7.19
N PHE A 252 -11.13 15.42 6.65
CA PHE A 252 -10.67 14.92 5.36
C PHE A 252 -10.27 13.44 5.41
N TYR A 253 -9.57 13.02 6.47
CA TYR A 253 -9.24 11.61 6.68
C TYR A 253 -10.51 10.73 6.75
N GLN A 254 -11.54 11.15 7.49
CA GLN A 254 -12.81 10.42 7.57
C GLN A 254 -13.50 10.31 6.21
N THR A 255 -13.41 11.34 5.38
CA THR A 255 -13.91 11.30 3.99
C THR A 255 -13.15 10.26 3.15
N LEU A 256 -11.84 10.12 3.36
CA LEU A 256 -11.00 9.17 2.62
C LEU A 256 -11.15 7.72 3.10
N SER A 257 -11.23 7.53 4.43
CA SER A 257 -11.29 6.22 5.06
C SER A 257 -12.71 5.64 5.10
N HIS A 258 -13.74 6.48 4.87
CA HIS A 258 -15.15 6.17 5.11
C HIS A 258 -15.41 5.67 6.55
N GLY A 259 -14.54 6.06 7.49
CA GLY A 259 -14.58 5.71 8.91
C GLY A 259 -14.89 6.91 9.79
N PHE A 260 -14.99 6.67 11.10
CA PHE A 260 -15.22 7.69 12.12
C PHE A 260 -14.04 7.86 13.07
N ASP A 261 -12.99 7.07 12.88
CA ASP A 261 -11.75 7.11 13.65
C ASP A 261 -10.88 8.33 13.28
N LYS A 262 -9.86 8.58 14.10
CA LYS A 262 -8.85 9.58 13.83
C LYS A 262 -7.56 8.89 13.38
N PRO A 263 -6.76 9.51 12.52
CA PRO A 263 -5.45 8.97 12.16
C PRO A 263 -4.47 9.09 13.33
N LEU A 264 -3.54 8.13 13.46
CA LEU A 264 -2.45 8.19 14.42
C LEU A 264 -1.44 9.30 14.07
N THR A 265 -1.23 9.55 12.81
CA THR A 265 -0.38 10.64 12.34
C THR A 265 -0.79 11.13 10.95
N THR A 266 -0.56 12.43 10.75
CA THR A 266 -0.83 13.13 9.49
C THR A 266 0.50 13.65 8.92
N LEU A 267 0.77 13.31 7.67
CA LEU A 267 2.00 13.66 6.96
C LEU A 267 1.66 14.54 5.74
N HIS A 268 1.58 15.84 5.96
CA HIS A 268 1.33 16.81 4.90
C HIS A 268 2.67 17.35 4.39
N ASN A 269 2.91 17.33 3.07
CA ASN A 269 4.16 17.78 2.48
C ASN A 269 3.93 18.36 1.09
N LYS A 270 4.53 19.52 0.84
CA LYS A 270 4.62 20.19 -0.46
C LYS A 270 6.08 20.15 -0.92
N VAL A 271 6.33 19.66 -2.10
CA VAL A 271 7.64 19.60 -2.75
C VAL A 271 7.62 20.55 -3.93
N GLU A 272 8.57 21.46 -3.97
CA GLU A 272 8.75 22.45 -5.02
C GLU A 272 10.17 22.31 -5.61
N GLY A 273 10.30 22.56 -6.91
CA GLY A 273 11.60 22.51 -7.59
C GLY A 273 11.53 21.88 -8.98
N THR A 274 12.41 20.91 -9.26
CA THR A 274 12.41 20.17 -10.54
C THR A 274 11.27 19.15 -10.66
N LEU A 275 10.60 18.87 -9.57
CA LEU A 275 9.42 18.03 -9.46
C LEU A 275 8.50 18.68 -8.44
N GLU A 276 7.27 18.98 -8.87
CA GLU A 276 6.27 19.61 -8.03
C GLU A 276 5.14 18.65 -7.72
N TYR A 277 4.95 18.38 -6.43
CA TYR A 277 3.81 17.60 -5.95
C TYR A 277 3.51 17.91 -4.48
N THR A 278 2.28 17.70 -4.11
CA THR A 278 1.83 17.74 -2.72
C THR A 278 1.37 16.33 -2.31
N SER A 279 1.70 15.93 -1.10
CA SER A 279 1.22 14.69 -0.50
C SER A 279 0.60 14.96 0.86
N LEU A 280 -0.58 14.42 1.10
CA LEU A 280 -1.25 14.39 2.38
C LEU A 280 -1.56 12.94 2.71
N LEU A 281 -0.72 12.35 3.56
CA LEU A 281 -0.76 10.93 3.91
C LEU A 281 -1.16 10.77 5.38
N TYR A 282 -1.88 9.69 5.67
CA TYR A 282 -2.36 9.35 6.99
C TYR A 282 -1.98 7.93 7.36
N VAL A 283 -1.63 7.72 8.62
CA VAL A 283 -1.53 6.39 9.22
C VAL A 283 -2.80 6.16 10.03
N PRO A 284 -3.66 5.21 9.66
CA PRO A 284 -4.90 4.90 10.38
C PRO A 284 -4.64 4.42 11.81
N SER A 285 -5.63 4.57 12.69
CA SER A 285 -5.61 3.98 14.04
C SER A 285 -6.12 2.54 14.07
N GLN A 286 -6.83 2.11 13.03
CA GLN A 286 -7.38 0.77 12.92
C GLN A 286 -7.05 0.15 11.56
N ALA A 287 -6.75 -1.14 11.57
CA ALA A 287 -6.53 -1.88 10.33
C ALA A 287 -7.84 -2.04 9.57
N PRO A 288 -7.89 -1.73 8.27
CA PRO A 288 -9.04 -2.03 7.46
C PRO A 288 -9.24 -3.55 7.37
N PHE A 289 -10.49 -3.99 7.28
CA PHE A 289 -10.85 -5.42 7.28
C PHE A 289 -10.23 -6.20 6.11
N ASP A 290 -9.96 -5.51 5.00
CA ASP A 290 -9.37 -6.04 3.77
C ASP A 290 -7.83 -5.94 3.70
N LEU A 291 -7.16 -5.59 4.81
CA LEU A 291 -5.71 -5.35 4.84
C LEU A 291 -4.89 -6.53 4.29
N TYR A 292 -5.38 -7.76 4.47
CA TYR A 292 -4.71 -8.99 4.04
C TYR A 292 -5.36 -9.65 2.82
N ASP A 293 -6.38 -9.02 2.24
CA ASP A 293 -7.04 -9.54 1.07
C ASP A 293 -6.15 -9.42 -0.17
N ARG A 294 -6.27 -10.38 -1.08
CA ARG A 294 -5.48 -10.42 -2.31
C ARG A 294 -5.86 -9.27 -3.26
N ASP A 295 -7.16 -8.95 -3.30
CA ASP A 295 -7.74 -7.91 -4.17
C ASP A 295 -7.96 -6.60 -3.40
N ARG A 296 -7.18 -6.37 -2.32
CA ARG A 296 -7.26 -5.16 -1.50
C ARG A 296 -7.02 -3.89 -2.29
N ARG A 297 -7.60 -2.79 -1.82
CA ARG A 297 -7.34 -1.45 -2.34
C ARG A 297 -6.30 -0.72 -1.48
N TYR A 298 -5.32 -0.09 -2.11
CA TYR A 298 -4.24 0.63 -1.41
C TYR A 298 -4.71 1.93 -0.75
N GLY A 299 -5.86 2.49 -1.15
CA GLY A 299 -6.45 3.69 -0.55
C GLY A 299 -5.62 4.97 -0.68
N LEU A 300 -4.70 5.00 -1.63
CA LEU A 300 -3.95 6.20 -2.00
C LEU A 300 -4.50 6.75 -3.31
N LYS A 301 -5.11 7.94 -3.23
CA LYS A 301 -5.69 8.62 -4.39
C LYS A 301 -4.65 9.47 -5.10
N LEU A 302 -4.59 9.34 -6.41
CA LEU A 302 -3.73 10.14 -7.26
C LEU A 302 -4.53 11.24 -7.95
N TYR A 303 -4.04 12.46 -7.83
CA TYR A 303 -4.51 13.63 -8.55
C TYR A 303 -3.39 14.18 -9.43
N VAL A 304 -3.77 14.78 -10.54
CA VAL A 304 -2.88 15.60 -11.36
C VAL A 304 -3.55 16.94 -11.55
N LYS A 305 -2.93 18.00 -11.05
CA LYS A 305 -3.50 19.36 -11.07
C LYS A 305 -4.94 19.39 -10.54
N ARG A 306 -5.17 18.72 -9.40
CA ARG A 306 -6.47 18.60 -8.68
C ARG A 306 -7.56 17.82 -9.40
N VAL A 307 -7.27 17.24 -10.56
CA VAL A 307 -8.18 16.30 -11.23
C VAL A 307 -7.86 14.89 -10.79
N PHE A 308 -8.86 14.16 -10.35
CA PHE A 308 -8.73 12.78 -9.93
C PHE A 308 -8.35 11.88 -11.12
N ILE A 309 -7.33 11.06 -10.92
CA ILE A 309 -6.80 10.14 -11.93
C ILE A 309 -7.18 8.71 -11.59
N MET A 310 -6.87 8.28 -10.38
CA MET A 310 -7.15 6.91 -9.93
C MET A 310 -7.20 6.79 -8.41
N ASP A 311 -7.99 5.84 -7.94
CA ASP A 311 -7.82 5.17 -6.66
C ASP A 311 -6.73 4.11 -6.80
N ASP A 312 -6.19 3.62 -5.69
CA ASP A 312 -5.28 2.50 -5.71
C ASP A 312 -3.98 2.71 -6.50
N ALA A 313 -3.30 3.80 -6.24
CA ALA A 313 -2.01 4.06 -6.88
C ALA A 313 -0.90 3.13 -6.32
N GLU A 314 -0.97 1.82 -6.63
CA GLU A 314 -0.02 0.78 -6.20
C GLU A 314 1.44 1.15 -6.46
N ASN A 315 1.69 1.86 -7.55
CA ASN A 315 3.03 2.26 -7.94
C ASN A 315 3.64 3.34 -7.04
N LEU A 316 2.85 4.00 -6.18
CA LEU A 316 3.30 5.11 -5.34
C LEU A 316 3.71 4.70 -3.92
N LEU A 317 3.31 3.52 -3.45
CA LEU A 317 3.77 2.94 -2.19
C LEU A 317 3.98 1.42 -2.34
N PRO A 318 4.96 0.83 -1.63
CA PRO A 318 5.16 -0.61 -1.61
C PRO A 318 4.07 -1.32 -0.78
N ALA A 319 3.95 -2.64 -0.97
CA ALA A 319 2.88 -3.42 -0.37
C ALA A 319 2.90 -3.41 1.18
N TYR A 320 4.06 -3.34 1.79
CA TYR A 320 4.17 -3.26 3.26
C TYR A 320 3.67 -1.93 3.86
N LEU A 321 3.43 -0.90 3.04
CA LEU A 321 2.81 0.38 3.45
C LEU A 321 1.35 0.52 2.98
N ARG A 322 0.70 -0.58 2.60
CA ARG A 322 -0.68 -0.61 2.08
C ARG A 322 -1.76 -0.09 3.04
N PHE A 323 -1.43 0.04 4.31
CA PHE A 323 -2.32 0.66 5.31
C PHE A 323 -2.40 2.17 5.19
N VAL A 324 -1.43 2.83 4.54
CA VAL A 324 -1.41 4.28 4.39
C VAL A 324 -2.58 4.73 3.52
N ARG A 325 -3.29 5.77 3.98
CA ARG A 325 -4.37 6.44 3.27
C ARG A 325 -3.92 7.84 2.89
N GLY A 326 -4.54 8.41 1.86
CA GLY A 326 -4.22 9.79 1.53
C GLY A 326 -4.33 10.14 0.07
N VAL A 327 -3.72 11.28 -0.25
CA VAL A 327 -3.69 11.81 -1.61
C VAL A 327 -2.27 12.22 -1.99
N ILE A 328 -1.96 12.04 -3.26
CA ILE A 328 -0.79 12.65 -3.92
C ILE A 328 -1.33 13.43 -5.11
N ASP A 329 -0.95 14.70 -5.21
CA ASP A 329 -1.30 15.59 -6.32
C ASP A 329 -0.03 16.14 -6.94
N SER A 330 0.19 15.86 -8.21
CA SER A 330 1.41 16.27 -8.92
C SER A 330 1.08 17.14 -10.14
N ASN A 331 1.89 18.19 -10.32
CA ASN A 331 1.82 19.01 -11.53
C ASN A 331 2.60 18.41 -12.71
N ASP A 332 3.58 17.54 -12.43
CA ASP A 332 4.59 17.07 -13.39
C ASP A 332 4.45 15.60 -13.80
N LEU A 333 3.46 14.88 -13.27
CA LEU A 333 3.25 13.47 -13.63
C LEU A 333 2.82 13.36 -15.09
N PRO A 334 3.61 12.67 -15.94
CA PRO A 334 3.21 12.38 -17.31
C PRO A 334 2.08 11.34 -17.29
N LEU A 335 0.92 11.75 -17.74
CA LEU A 335 -0.23 10.89 -17.91
C LEU A 335 -0.24 10.29 -19.32
N ASN A 336 -0.81 9.09 -19.46
CA ASN A 336 -1.21 8.59 -20.77
C ASN A 336 -2.39 9.42 -21.30
N VAL A 337 -2.75 9.21 -22.58
CA VAL A 337 -3.81 9.99 -23.24
C VAL A 337 -5.16 9.83 -22.53
N SER A 338 -5.46 8.63 -22.01
CA SER A 338 -6.72 8.35 -21.29
C SER A 338 -6.72 8.81 -19.83
N ARG A 339 -5.55 9.14 -19.27
CA ARG A 339 -5.37 9.47 -17.84
C ARG A 339 -5.84 8.38 -16.88
N GLU A 340 -5.94 7.13 -17.34
CA GLU A 340 -6.41 6.00 -16.52
C GLU A 340 -5.26 5.15 -15.98
N ILE A 341 -4.09 5.22 -16.60
CA ILE A 341 -2.94 4.38 -16.27
C ILE A 341 -1.73 5.24 -15.95
N LEU A 342 -1.17 5.02 -14.78
CA LEU A 342 0.11 5.57 -14.40
C LEU A 342 1.22 4.70 -15.00
N GLN A 343 1.91 5.22 -16.01
CA GLN A 343 3.06 4.53 -16.57
C GLN A 343 4.25 4.65 -15.60
N SER A 344 4.93 3.53 -15.32
CA SER A 344 6.17 3.54 -14.56
C SER A 344 7.21 4.43 -15.25
N ASN A 345 7.71 5.42 -14.56
CA ASN A 345 8.73 6.34 -15.04
C ASN A 345 9.52 6.93 -13.86
N LYS A 346 10.62 7.62 -14.17
CA LYS A 346 11.51 8.21 -13.17
C LYS A 346 10.82 9.21 -12.22
N VAL A 347 9.72 9.83 -12.63
CA VAL A 347 8.96 10.78 -11.79
C VAL A 347 8.18 10.00 -10.74
N VAL A 348 7.47 8.94 -11.15
CA VAL A 348 6.75 8.03 -10.26
C VAL A 348 7.70 7.42 -9.22
N ASP A 349 8.88 6.93 -9.65
CA ASP A 349 9.87 6.33 -8.76
C ASP A 349 10.39 7.32 -7.72
N LYS A 350 10.59 8.59 -8.10
CA LYS A 350 10.99 9.66 -7.18
C LYS A 350 9.90 9.98 -6.16
N ILE A 351 8.65 10.11 -6.60
CA ILE A 351 7.50 10.35 -5.70
C ILE A 351 7.35 9.17 -4.74
N ARG A 352 7.42 7.93 -5.24
CA ARG A 352 7.39 6.71 -4.42
C ARG A 352 8.48 6.73 -3.34
N SER A 353 9.73 6.90 -3.73
CA SER A 353 10.86 6.90 -2.80
C SER A 353 10.74 8.00 -1.73
N ALA A 354 10.29 9.20 -2.11
CA ALA A 354 10.07 10.30 -1.19
C ALA A 354 8.90 10.03 -0.24
N SER A 355 7.80 9.42 -0.72
CA SER A 355 6.63 9.05 0.08
C SER A 355 6.97 7.95 1.08
N VAL A 356 7.67 6.90 0.66
CA VAL A 356 8.18 5.84 1.54
C VAL A 356 9.04 6.44 2.66
N LYS A 357 10.03 7.26 2.29
CA LYS A 357 10.88 7.93 3.27
C LYS A 357 10.06 8.75 4.26
N ARG A 358 9.07 9.51 3.79
CA ARG A 358 8.22 10.35 4.63
C ARG A 358 7.41 9.53 5.63
N VAL A 359 6.83 8.41 5.20
CA VAL A 359 6.07 7.51 6.09
C VAL A 359 6.99 6.90 7.14
N LEU A 360 8.14 6.36 6.73
CA LEU A 360 9.10 5.76 7.67
C LEU A 360 9.65 6.78 8.68
N ASP A 361 9.96 8.00 8.24
CA ASP A 361 10.42 9.08 9.13
C ASP A 361 9.30 9.50 10.11
N GLY A 362 8.04 9.53 9.67
CA GLY A 362 6.87 9.78 10.52
C GLY A 362 6.69 8.70 11.58
N LEU A 363 6.76 7.44 11.20
CA LEU A 363 6.71 6.30 12.12
C LEU A 363 7.88 6.32 13.11
N ALA A 364 9.09 6.67 12.64
CA ALA A 364 10.27 6.77 13.50
C ALA A 364 10.13 7.90 14.54
N LYS A 365 9.49 9.03 14.16
CA LYS A 365 9.17 10.11 15.10
C LYS A 365 8.17 9.63 16.17
N MET A 366 7.14 8.91 15.77
CA MET A 366 6.13 8.33 16.69
C MET A 366 6.78 7.29 17.62
N ALA A 367 7.64 6.42 17.10
CA ALA A 367 8.36 5.41 17.85
C ALA A 367 9.35 5.97 18.90
N LYS A 368 9.79 7.22 18.74
CA LYS A 368 10.70 7.92 19.66
C LYS A 368 10.01 8.89 20.61
N ALA A 369 8.69 9.03 20.51
CA ALA A 369 7.93 9.88 21.42
C ALA A 369 8.02 9.33 22.87
N GLU A 370 7.94 10.20 23.87
CA GLU A 370 7.88 9.78 25.29
C GLU A 370 6.62 8.95 25.58
N ASP A 371 5.49 9.38 25.01
CA ASP A 371 4.26 8.60 25.03
C ASP A 371 4.23 7.63 23.86
N GLN A 372 4.30 6.34 24.17
CA GLN A 372 4.32 5.25 23.20
C GLN A 372 2.91 4.77 22.80
N THR A 373 1.86 5.37 23.32
CA THR A 373 0.47 4.89 23.11
C THR A 373 0.11 4.80 21.63
N ASP A 374 0.39 5.84 20.84
CA ASP A 374 0.08 5.85 19.40
C ASP A 374 0.93 4.84 18.64
N TYR A 375 2.22 4.71 18.99
CA TYR A 375 3.09 3.74 18.33
C TYR A 375 2.72 2.30 18.67
N ASN A 376 2.33 2.03 19.91
CA ASN A 376 1.84 0.73 20.32
C ASN A 376 0.54 0.37 19.60
N THR A 377 -0.39 1.32 19.49
CA THR A 377 -1.62 1.15 18.70
C THR A 377 -1.29 0.84 17.24
N PHE A 378 -0.37 1.60 16.63
CA PHE A 378 0.12 1.34 15.29
C PHE A 378 0.68 -0.08 15.16
N TRP A 379 1.55 -0.48 16.10
CA TRP A 379 2.21 -1.78 16.05
C TRP A 379 1.22 -2.94 16.17
N ASP A 380 0.23 -2.83 17.05
CA ASP A 380 -0.81 -3.84 17.23
C ASP A 380 -1.66 -4.05 15.98
N GLN A 381 -1.86 -2.99 15.19
CA GLN A 381 -2.66 -3.04 13.97
C GLN A 381 -1.85 -3.43 12.73
N PHE A 382 -0.61 -2.97 12.62
CA PHE A 382 0.17 -3.03 11.38
C PHE A 382 1.54 -3.69 11.52
N GLY A 383 1.90 -4.19 12.70
CA GLY A 383 3.22 -4.78 12.94
C GLY A 383 3.58 -5.90 11.99
N ASN A 384 2.64 -6.82 11.71
CA ASN A 384 2.85 -7.92 10.77
C ASN A 384 3.11 -7.44 9.35
N VAL A 385 2.38 -6.41 8.90
CA VAL A 385 2.57 -5.81 7.58
C VAL A 385 3.91 -5.07 7.51
N MET A 386 4.32 -4.39 8.59
CA MET A 386 5.63 -3.73 8.66
C MET A 386 6.80 -4.72 8.57
N LYS A 387 6.66 -5.92 9.12
CA LYS A 387 7.67 -6.97 9.02
C LYS A 387 7.91 -7.41 7.57
N GLU A 388 6.88 -7.40 6.71
CA GLU A 388 7.01 -7.66 5.26
C GLU A 388 8.02 -6.72 4.60
N GLY A 389 8.12 -5.47 5.08
CA GLY A 389 9.00 -4.45 4.53
C GLY A 389 10.50 -4.80 4.57
N VAL A 390 10.92 -5.61 5.54
CA VAL A 390 12.30 -6.11 5.61
C VAL A 390 12.63 -7.03 4.43
N ILE A 391 11.62 -7.72 3.91
CA ILE A 391 11.72 -8.66 2.80
C ILE A 391 11.62 -7.91 1.45
N GLU A 392 10.71 -6.94 1.37
CA GLU A 392 10.34 -6.26 0.12
C GLU A 392 11.23 -5.05 -0.19
N ASP A 393 11.66 -4.29 0.82
CA ASP A 393 12.36 -3.00 0.66
C ASP A 393 13.80 -3.07 1.18
N PHE A 394 14.65 -3.64 0.37
CA PHE A 394 16.08 -3.79 0.70
C PHE A 394 16.79 -2.44 0.97
N VAL A 395 16.36 -1.37 0.28
CA VAL A 395 16.96 -0.03 0.43
C VAL A 395 16.70 0.57 1.81
N ASN A 396 15.51 0.33 2.37
CA ASN A 396 15.09 0.89 3.66
C ASN A 396 15.14 -0.15 4.80
N LYS A 397 15.69 -1.35 4.55
CA LYS A 397 15.72 -2.47 5.48
C LYS A 397 16.17 -2.09 6.90
N GLU A 398 17.29 -1.37 7.03
CA GLU A 398 17.81 -0.93 8.33
C GLU A 398 16.85 0.03 9.06
N LYS A 399 16.21 0.96 8.31
CA LYS A 399 15.22 1.86 8.89
C LYS A 399 13.98 1.13 9.37
N ILE A 400 13.53 0.15 8.59
CA ILE A 400 12.39 -0.70 8.93
C ILE A 400 12.72 -1.53 10.16
N ALA A 401 13.91 -2.15 10.21
CA ALA A 401 14.35 -2.94 11.35
C ALA A 401 14.30 -2.17 12.69
N LYS A 402 14.63 -0.87 12.70
CA LYS A 402 14.52 0.01 13.88
C LYS A 402 13.08 0.26 14.33
N LEU A 403 12.12 0.10 13.42
CA LEU A 403 10.70 0.26 13.69
C LEU A 403 10.06 -1.02 14.24
N LEU A 404 10.68 -2.18 14.10
CA LEU A 404 10.10 -3.44 14.56
C LEU A 404 10.01 -3.51 16.08
N ARG A 405 9.00 -4.23 16.56
CA ARG A 405 8.81 -4.55 17.98
C ARG A 405 8.64 -6.04 18.14
N PHE A 406 9.15 -6.54 19.25
CA PHE A 406 9.17 -7.95 19.57
C PHE A 406 8.76 -8.20 21.01
N THR A 407 8.38 -9.43 21.29
CA THR A 407 8.31 -9.98 22.63
C THR A 407 9.66 -10.61 22.97
N THR A 408 10.09 -10.57 24.22
CA THR A 408 11.37 -11.14 24.65
C THR A 408 11.23 -11.90 25.98
N THR A 409 12.29 -12.59 26.40
CA THR A 409 12.36 -13.26 27.69
C THR A 409 12.73 -12.33 28.83
N HIS A 410 12.94 -11.02 28.62
CA HIS A 410 13.29 -10.07 29.68
C HIS A 410 12.13 -9.92 30.66
N GLU A 411 12.47 -9.75 31.95
CA GLU A 411 11.49 -9.68 33.05
C GLU A 411 10.42 -8.60 32.86
N SER A 412 10.77 -7.47 32.23
CA SER A 412 9.84 -6.39 31.95
C SER A 412 8.98 -6.61 30.69
N SER A 413 9.24 -7.69 29.95
CA SER A 413 8.48 -7.98 28.73
C SER A 413 7.14 -8.61 29.06
N THR A 414 6.11 -8.18 28.35
CA THR A 414 4.77 -8.79 28.38
C THR A 414 4.59 -9.68 27.15
N GLN A 415 3.43 -10.31 27.02
CA GLN A 415 3.08 -11.03 25.81
C GLN A 415 2.99 -10.13 24.57
N GLU A 416 2.81 -8.82 24.78
CA GLU A 416 2.72 -7.84 23.72
C GLU A 416 4.11 -7.53 23.14
N GLN A 417 4.16 -7.29 21.85
CA GLN A 417 5.39 -6.92 21.16
C GLN A 417 5.71 -5.44 21.38
N ARG A 418 6.63 -5.13 22.31
CA ARG A 418 6.96 -3.75 22.69
C ARG A 418 8.47 -3.46 22.67
N VAL A 419 9.31 -4.47 22.54
CA VAL A 419 10.77 -4.32 22.60
C VAL A 419 11.34 -4.06 21.21
N ALA A 420 12.02 -2.94 21.03
CA ALA A 420 12.78 -2.64 19.81
C ALA A 420 14.10 -3.41 19.79
N LEU A 421 14.67 -3.66 18.61
CA LEU A 421 16.00 -4.27 18.49
C LEU A 421 17.09 -3.40 19.11
N GLU A 422 17.00 -2.07 19.02
CA GLU A 422 17.92 -1.14 19.70
C GLU A 422 17.89 -1.36 21.22
N THR A 423 16.69 -1.50 21.80
CA THR A 423 16.52 -1.76 23.24
C THR A 423 17.10 -3.12 23.67
N TYR A 424 16.95 -4.15 22.82
CA TYR A 424 17.59 -5.44 23.05
C TYR A 424 19.12 -5.31 23.04
N VAL A 425 19.70 -4.64 22.05
CA VAL A 425 21.15 -4.43 21.92
C VAL A 425 21.71 -3.66 23.13
N ASP A 426 20.99 -2.64 23.61
CA ASP A 426 21.38 -1.86 24.81
C ASP A 426 21.40 -2.70 26.10
N ARG A 427 20.65 -3.82 26.15
CA ARG A 427 20.57 -4.75 27.29
C ARG A 427 21.51 -5.96 27.15
N MET A 428 22.18 -6.10 26.00
CA MET A 428 23.10 -7.22 25.78
C MET A 428 24.19 -7.26 26.85
N GLN A 429 24.52 -8.47 27.28
CA GLN A 429 25.60 -8.67 28.27
C GLN A 429 26.98 -8.35 27.66
N GLU A 430 27.93 -7.99 28.50
CA GLU A 430 29.31 -7.79 28.10
C GLU A 430 29.86 -9.08 27.49
N GLY A 431 30.38 -8.98 26.25
CA GLY A 431 30.89 -10.15 25.51
C GLY A 431 29.85 -10.87 24.65
N GLN A 432 28.55 -10.56 24.76
CA GLN A 432 27.51 -11.15 23.89
C GLN A 432 27.72 -10.72 22.43
N GLN A 433 27.81 -11.69 21.51
CA GLN A 433 28.14 -11.45 20.10
C GLN A 433 26.91 -11.40 19.18
N ALA A 434 25.78 -11.97 19.60
CA ALA A 434 24.61 -12.15 18.76
C ALA A 434 23.30 -11.74 19.46
N ILE A 435 22.31 -11.38 18.67
CA ILE A 435 20.92 -11.26 19.04
C ILE A 435 20.30 -12.65 18.92
N TYR A 436 19.80 -13.20 20.03
CA TYR A 436 19.24 -14.55 20.03
C TYR A 436 17.74 -14.52 19.86
N PHE A 437 17.19 -15.47 19.11
CA PHE A 437 15.78 -15.61 18.90
C PHE A 437 15.32 -17.07 18.87
N ILE A 438 14.04 -17.27 19.17
CA ILE A 438 13.33 -18.51 18.95
C ILE A 438 12.06 -18.23 18.17
N THR A 439 11.74 -19.06 17.19
CA THR A 439 10.46 -19.06 16.47
C THR A 439 9.52 -20.13 17.08
N GLY A 440 8.23 -19.86 17.12
CA GLY A 440 7.26 -20.80 17.67
C GLY A 440 5.83 -20.51 17.24
N ASP A 441 4.97 -21.55 17.27
CA ASP A 441 3.55 -21.45 16.86
C ASP A 441 2.70 -20.56 17.79
N SER A 442 3.18 -20.29 18.98
CA SER A 442 2.50 -19.42 19.97
C SER A 442 3.48 -18.93 21.03
N TYR A 443 3.07 -17.88 21.76
CA TYR A 443 3.82 -17.37 22.90
C TYR A 443 4.06 -18.46 23.97
N ALA A 444 3.06 -19.30 24.25
CA ALA A 444 3.19 -20.37 25.21
C ALA A 444 4.21 -21.44 24.76
N ALA A 445 4.22 -21.80 23.48
CA ALA A 445 5.19 -22.73 22.91
C ALA A 445 6.62 -22.14 22.96
N ALA A 446 6.79 -20.90 22.52
CA ALA A 446 8.09 -20.23 22.53
C ALA A 446 8.66 -20.08 23.96
N THR A 447 7.85 -19.64 24.92
CA THR A 447 8.28 -19.48 26.33
C THR A 447 8.50 -20.80 27.05
N GLY A 448 7.84 -21.88 26.64
CA GLY A 448 7.97 -23.23 27.22
C GLY A 448 9.13 -24.06 26.63
N SER A 449 9.83 -23.55 25.63
CA SER A 449 10.86 -24.31 24.93
C SER A 449 12.07 -24.63 25.82
N PRO A 450 12.55 -25.89 25.81
CA PRO A 450 13.76 -26.33 26.53
C PRO A 450 15.02 -25.53 26.13
N HIS A 451 15.07 -25.03 24.89
CA HIS A 451 16.20 -24.24 24.41
C HIS A 451 16.43 -22.93 25.18
N LEU A 452 15.43 -22.42 25.89
CA LEU A 452 15.56 -21.22 26.72
C LEU A 452 16.27 -21.47 28.05
N GLU A 453 16.39 -22.72 28.54
CA GLU A 453 16.89 -23.04 29.87
C GLU A 453 18.28 -22.44 30.15
N MET A 454 19.22 -22.65 29.22
CA MET A 454 20.58 -22.10 29.37
C MET A 454 20.58 -20.56 29.29
N PHE A 455 19.81 -19.97 28.38
CA PHE A 455 19.76 -18.52 28.23
C PHE A 455 19.20 -17.84 29.48
N ARG A 456 18.16 -18.45 30.10
CA ARG A 456 17.63 -18.02 31.41
C ARG A 456 18.66 -18.15 32.51
N LYS A 457 19.36 -19.28 32.60
CA LYS A 457 20.43 -19.51 33.58
C LYS A 457 21.55 -18.48 33.47
N LYS A 458 21.94 -18.13 32.22
CA LYS A 458 22.98 -17.13 31.95
C LYS A 458 22.45 -15.69 31.94
N GLY A 459 21.14 -15.45 32.10
CA GLY A 459 20.52 -14.13 32.08
C GLY A 459 20.58 -13.46 30.69
N ILE A 460 20.66 -14.23 29.62
CA ILE A 460 20.71 -13.73 28.24
C ILE A 460 19.27 -13.58 27.71
N GLU A 461 18.93 -12.39 27.24
CA GLU A 461 17.65 -12.10 26.64
C GLU A 461 17.49 -12.80 25.29
N VAL A 462 16.31 -13.34 24.99
CA VAL A 462 15.97 -14.01 23.73
C VAL A 462 14.69 -13.40 23.17
N LEU A 463 14.67 -13.10 21.87
CA LEU A 463 13.47 -12.67 21.14
C LEU A 463 12.52 -13.86 20.96
N LEU A 464 11.25 -13.67 21.25
CA LEU A 464 10.18 -14.65 21.06
C LEU A 464 9.39 -14.28 19.81
N LEU A 465 9.60 -14.99 18.74
CA LEU A 465 9.05 -14.72 17.40
C LEU A 465 7.90 -15.69 17.13
N THR A 466 6.67 -15.17 17.15
CA THR A 466 5.46 -16.00 17.09
C THR A 466 4.51 -15.64 15.95
N ASP A 467 4.84 -14.65 15.15
CA ASP A 467 4.08 -14.32 13.95
C ASP A 467 4.53 -15.18 12.78
N ARG A 468 3.59 -15.56 11.93
CA ARG A 468 3.88 -16.41 10.75
C ARG A 468 4.95 -15.80 9.83
N ILE A 469 5.01 -14.45 9.77
CA ILE A 469 5.99 -13.72 8.94
C ILE A 469 7.42 -13.80 9.52
N ASP A 470 7.58 -14.12 10.79
CA ASP A 470 8.86 -14.04 11.49
C ASP A 470 9.92 -15.01 10.93
N GLU A 471 9.51 -16.15 10.39
CA GLU A 471 10.42 -17.09 9.72
C GLU A 471 11.07 -16.48 8.47
N TRP A 472 10.28 -15.73 7.68
CA TRP A 472 10.84 -14.99 6.54
C TRP A 472 11.61 -13.75 6.99
N LEU A 473 11.16 -13.10 8.06
CA LEU A 473 11.85 -11.96 8.65
C LEU A 473 13.29 -12.33 9.00
N VAL A 474 13.50 -13.39 9.77
CA VAL A 474 14.86 -13.78 10.23
C VAL A 474 15.74 -14.33 9.10
N SER A 475 15.15 -14.89 8.04
CA SER A 475 15.90 -15.30 6.85
C SER A 475 16.45 -14.10 6.04
N HIS A 476 15.84 -12.92 6.16
CA HIS A 476 16.24 -11.69 5.49
C HIS A 476 16.96 -10.71 6.43
N LEU A 477 16.60 -10.64 7.71
CA LEU A 477 17.25 -9.83 8.73
C LEU A 477 18.27 -10.67 9.49
N THR A 478 19.43 -10.87 8.89
CA THR A 478 20.50 -11.70 9.44
C THR A 478 21.41 -10.96 10.40
N GLU A 479 21.35 -9.61 10.41
CA GLU A 479 22.20 -8.73 11.20
C GLU A 479 21.45 -7.45 11.55
N PHE A 480 21.71 -6.91 12.75
CA PHE A 480 21.26 -5.60 13.20
C PHE A 480 22.34 -4.94 14.08
N ASP A 481 22.73 -3.71 13.75
CA ASP A 481 23.78 -2.93 14.45
C ASP A 481 25.07 -3.71 14.68
N GLY A 482 25.56 -4.42 13.63
CA GLY A 482 26.77 -5.22 13.67
C GLY A 482 26.66 -6.50 14.49
N LYS A 483 25.48 -6.89 14.95
CA LYS A 483 25.19 -8.12 15.70
C LYS A 483 24.38 -9.07 14.83
N SER A 484 24.88 -10.30 14.66
CA SER A 484 24.15 -11.33 13.94
C SER A 484 22.90 -11.79 14.69
N LEU A 485 21.80 -12.09 13.99
CA LEU A 485 20.64 -12.76 14.57
C LEU A 485 20.88 -14.27 14.50
N LYS A 486 20.79 -14.96 15.65
CA LYS A 486 21.01 -16.42 15.74
C LYS A 486 19.83 -17.11 16.39
N SER A 487 19.36 -18.20 15.75
CA SER A 487 18.34 -19.07 16.35
C SER A 487 18.94 -19.89 17.48
N ILE A 488 18.25 -19.94 18.63
CA ILE A 488 18.67 -20.78 19.76
C ILE A 488 18.38 -22.28 19.53
N THR A 489 17.59 -22.62 18.52
CA THR A 489 17.30 -24.01 18.13
C THR A 489 18.33 -24.57 17.13
N SER A 490 19.32 -23.76 16.72
CA SER A 490 20.40 -24.19 15.84
C SER A 490 21.43 -25.02 16.59
N ALA A 491 22.01 -25.99 15.89
CA ALA A 491 23.12 -26.81 16.40
C ALA A 491 24.44 -26.03 16.55
N ASP A 492 24.54 -24.81 15.99
CA ASP A 492 25.80 -24.04 15.90
C ASP A 492 26.00 -23.02 17.05
N LEU A 493 25.64 -23.40 18.28
CA LEU A 493 25.87 -22.59 19.50
C LEU A 493 27.14 -23.02 20.26
N LYS A 494 28.21 -23.36 19.54
CA LYS A 494 29.48 -23.84 20.08
C LYS A 494 30.12 -22.87 21.10
N GLU A 495 29.83 -21.59 21.03
CA GLU A 495 30.33 -20.58 21.96
C GLU A 495 29.93 -20.83 23.43
N PHE A 496 28.84 -21.60 23.64
CA PHE A 496 28.35 -21.96 24.96
C PHE A 496 28.80 -23.35 25.42
N GLU A 497 29.31 -24.20 24.55
CA GLU A 497 29.73 -25.56 24.82
C GLU A 497 31.22 -25.64 25.23
N ALA A 498 32.05 -24.75 24.66
CA ALA A 498 33.50 -24.81 24.82
C ALA A 498 34.00 -24.61 26.27
N GLU A 499 33.30 -23.85 27.12
CA GLU A 499 33.70 -23.58 28.49
C GLU A 499 33.46 -24.80 29.40
N GLU A 500 32.37 -25.54 29.21
CA GLU A 500 32.00 -26.68 30.04
C GLU A 500 32.68 -27.99 29.59
N GLU A 501 33.03 -28.17 28.31
CA GLU A 501 33.81 -29.32 27.83
C GLU A 501 35.25 -29.33 28.32
N ALA A 502 35.84 -28.18 28.59
CA ALA A 502 37.20 -28.07 29.08
C ALA A 502 37.42 -28.60 30.50
N GLU A 503 36.35 -28.73 31.30
CA GLU A 503 36.41 -29.17 32.70
C GLU A 503 36.11 -30.67 32.87
N LEU A 504 35.81 -31.41 31.78
CA LEU A 504 35.45 -32.83 31.85
C LEU A 504 36.63 -33.79 32.01
N SER A 505 36.47 -34.81 32.87
CA SER A 505 37.40 -35.92 32.96
C SER A 505 37.37 -36.81 31.73
N GLU A 506 38.43 -37.52 31.44
CA GLU A 506 38.48 -38.48 30.34
C GLU A 506 37.50 -39.67 30.53
N GLU A 507 37.16 -40.00 31.77
CA GLU A 507 36.15 -41.02 32.10
C GLU A 507 34.73 -40.51 31.74
N ASP A 508 34.40 -39.26 32.04
CA ASP A 508 33.14 -38.65 31.71
C ASP A 508 32.94 -38.53 30.19
N LYS A 509 34.00 -38.16 29.43
CA LYS A 509 33.93 -38.11 27.97
C LYS A 509 33.62 -39.46 27.36
N LYS A 510 34.29 -40.54 27.83
CA LYS A 510 34.04 -41.91 27.36
C LYS A 510 32.62 -42.40 27.73
N ALA A 511 32.11 -42.08 28.91
CA ALA A 511 30.76 -42.43 29.31
C ALA A 511 29.72 -41.73 28.40
N ARG A 512 29.95 -40.47 28.07
CA ARG A 512 29.08 -39.69 27.14
C ARG A 512 29.11 -40.22 25.73
N GLU A 513 30.26 -40.56 25.19
CA GLU A 513 30.38 -41.21 23.88
C GLU A 513 29.65 -42.53 23.84
N ALA A 514 29.75 -43.36 24.87
CA ALA A 514 29.10 -44.63 24.96
C ALA A 514 27.56 -44.51 24.96
N ILE A 515 26.99 -43.54 25.68
CA ILE A 515 25.53 -43.33 25.70
C ILE A 515 25.01 -42.77 24.38
N THR A 516 25.73 -41.83 23.75
CA THR A 516 25.32 -41.27 22.43
C THR A 516 25.32 -42.32 21.37
N GLU A 517 26.35 -43.20 21.28
CA GLU A 517 26.40 -44.32 20.33
C GLU A 517 25.30 -45.32 20.60
N LYS A 518 25.03 -45.64 21.85
CA LYS A 518 24.00 -46.59 22.29
C LYS A 518 22.59 -46.09 21.87
N VAL A 519 22.27 -44.82 22.14
CA VAL A 519 20.99 -44.22 21.74
C VAL A 519 20.89 -44.09 20.23
N LYS A 520 21.95 -43.60 19.56
CA LYS A 520 21.97 -43.44 18.12
C LYS A 520 21.69 -44.75 17.39
N LYS A 521 22.35 -45.85 17.81
CA LYS A 521 22.11 -47.18 17.26
C LYS A 521 20.65 -47.65 17.45
N ALA A 522 20.05 -47.32 18.59
CA ALA A 522 18.70 -47.76 18.92
C ALA A 522 17.59 -47.06 18.11
N ILE A 523 17.83 -45.80 17.66
CA ILE A 523 16.86 -44.98 16.92
C ILE A 523 17.42 -44.35 15.63
N GLU A 524 18.40 -44.97 14.97
CA GLU A 524 19.07 -44.50 13.76
C GLU A 524 18.10 -44.18 12.59
N ASP A 525 16.95 -44.84 12.58
CA ASP A 525 15.88 -44.59 11.61
C ASP A 525 15.17 -43.25 11.82
N GLN A 526 15.22 -42.70 13.05
CA GLN A 526 14.42 -41.53 13.46
C GLN A 526 15.25 -40.26 13.61
N VAL A 527 16.56 -40.36 13.83
CA VAL A 527 17.44 -39.19 14.08
C VAL A 527 18.60 -39.15 13.08
N ALA A 528 19.12 -37.98 12.79
CA ALA A 528 20.33 -37.79 12.02
C ALA A 528 21.57 -38.03 12.88
N ASP A 529 21.54 -37.57 14.11
CA ASP A 529 22.62 -37.73 15.07
C ASP A 529 22.10 -37.67 16.51
N VAL A 530 22.92 -38.11 17.48
CA VAL A 530 22.66 -37.98 18.90
C VAL A 530 23.88 -37.34 19.55
N ARG A 531 23.68 -36.33 20.40
CA ARG A 531 24.76 -35.58 21.05
C ARG A 531 24.45 -35.37 22.53
N ILE A 532 25.49 -35.14 23.33
CA ILE A 532 25.34 -34.59 24.68
C ILE A 532 25.32 -33.07 24.57
N THR A 533 24.47 -32.44 25.35
CA THR A 533 24.39 -30.97 25.41
C THR A 533 24.42 -30.46 26.85
N HIS A 534 24.93 -29.25 27.03
CA HIS A 534 24.92 -28.51 28.29
C HIS A 534 23.88 -27.39 28.31
N ARG A 535 23.14 -27.24 27.19
CA ARG A 535 22.10 -26.20 27.08
C ARG A 535 20.84 -26.49 27.90
N LEU A 536 20.69 -27.75 28.36
CA LEU A 536 19.55 -28.19 29.17
C LEU A 536 19.93 -28.25 30.66
N THR A 537 19.04 -27.74 31.52
CA THR A 537 19.16 -27.80 32.98
C THR A 537 18.11 -28.70 33.61
N ASP A 538 16.87 -28.56 33.18
CA ASP A 538 15.71 -29.26 33.73
C ASP A 538 15.14 -30.34 32.81
N SER A 539 15.25 -30.15 31.49
CA SER A 539 14.75 -31.07 30.47
C SER A 539 15.75 -32.23 30.22
N PRO A 540 15.25 -33.47 29.96
CA PRO A 540 16.11 -34.61 29.67
C PRO A 540 16.72 -34.58 28.26
N ALA A 541 16.02 -34.01 27.30
CA ALA A 541 16.42 -33.97 25.90
C ALA A 541 15.75 -32.81 25.16
N CYS A 542 16.35 -32.37 24.08
CA CYS A 542 15.74 -31.49 23.07
C CYS A 542 16.12 -31.98 21.66
N VAL A 543 15.42 -31.50 20.67
CA VAL A 543 15.76 -31.71 19.26
C VAL A 543 16.28 -30.42 18.65
N VAL A 544 17.32 -30.51 17.82
CA VAL A 544 17.90 -29.40 17.09
C VAL A 544 17.94 -29.71 15.61
N ASN A 545 17.85 -28.67 14.78
CA ASN A 545 18.04 -28.83 13.34
C ASN A 545 19.53 -28.93 13.01
N ALA A 546 19.87 -29.75 12.00
CA ALA A 546 21.23 -29.77 11.50
C ALA A 546 21.60 -28.43 10.86
N GLU A 547 22.91 -28.15 10.78
CA GLU A 547 23.42 -26.91 10.20
C GLU A 547 22.97 -26.78 8.75
N GLY A 548 22.30 -25.67 8.41
CA GLY A 548 21.77 -25.41 7.07
C GLY A 548 20.37 -25.98 6.79
N ASP A 549 19.79 -26.73 7.72
CA ASP A 549 18.42 -27.21 7.59
C ASP A 549 17.39 -26.10 7.88
N MET A 550 16.21 -26.27 7.27
CA MET A 550 15.05 -25.42 7.55
C MET A 550 14.58 -25.63 8.99
N SER A 551 14.10 -24.57 9.64
CA SER A 551 13.48 -24.71 10.97
C SER A 551 12.30 -25.66 10.96
N ALA A 552 12.08 -26.41 12.03
CA ALA A 552 10.91 -27.30 12.15
C ALA A 552 9.59 -26.51 11.99
N HIS A 553 9.54 -25.28 12.49
CA HIS A 553 8.40 -24.39 12.34
C HIS A 553 8.16 -24.00 10.88
N MET A 554 9.20 -23.60 10.12
CA MET A 554 9.09 -23.32 8.69
C MET A 554 8.65 -24.54 7.89
N ALA A 555 9.20 -25.72 8.20
CA ALA A 555 8.81 -26.97 7.52
C ALA A 555 7.31 -27.26 7.72
N ARG A 556 6.79 -27.11 8.95
CA ARG A 556 5.36 -27.25 9.25
C ARG A 556 4.50 -26.24 8.48
N MET A 557 4.93 -24.99 8.41
CA MET A 557 4.22 -23.96 7.65
C MET A 557 4.13 -24.29 6.16
N MET A 558 5.22 -24.78 5.56
CA MET A 558 5.26 -25.19 4.16
C MET A 558 4.33 -26.38 3.89
N GLU A 559 4.30 -27.35 4.80
CA GLU A 559 3.39 -28.49 4.72
C GLU A 559 1.92 -28.06 4.81
N GLN A 560 1.58 -27.12 5.70
CA GLN A 560 0.23 -26.54 5.79
C GLN A 560 -0.19 -25.80 4.52
N MET A 561 0.76 -25.23 3.77
CA MET A 561 0.54 -24.61 2.46
C MET A 561 0.45 -25.63 1.30
N GLY A 562 0.51 -26.94 1.60
CA GLY A 562 0.42 -28.01 0.61
C GLY A 562 1.72 -28.30 -0.13
N GLN A 563 2.86 -27.78 0.34
CA GLN A 563 4.18 -28.07 -0.20
C GLN A 563 4.75 -29.27 0.55
N ALA A 564 4.80 -30.44 -0.10
CA ALA A 564 5.43 -31.62 0.48
C ALA A 564 6.94 -31.41 0.59
N MET A 565 7.45 -31.28 1.82
CA MET A 565 8.88 -31.20 2.12
C MET A 565 9.41 -32.60 2.52
N PRO A 566 10.65 -32.95 2.14
CA PRO A 566 11.28 -34.15 2.65
C PRO A 566 11.39 -34.05 4.18
N LYS A 567 10.94 -35.08 4.90
CA LYS A 567 11.12 -35.12 6.36
C LYS A 567 12.60 -35.16 6.68
N GLN A 568 13.08 -34.14 7.37
CA GLN A 568 14.43 -34.10 7.89
C GLN A 568 14.47 -34.84 9.22
N LYS A 569 15.53 -35.63 9.43
CA LYS A 569 15.74 -36.31 10.72
C LYS A 569 16.41 -35.29 11.67
N PRO A 570 15.81 -35.04 12.86
CA PRO A 570 16.41 -34.13 13.83
C PRO A 570 17.70 -34.70 14.44
N VAL A 571 18.49 -33.84 15.03
CA VAL A 571 19.56 -34.24 15.96
C VAL A 571 18.97 -34.24 17.36
N LEU A 572 19.10 -35.35 18.10
CA LEU A 572 18.66 -35.46 19.49
C LEU A 572 19.81 -35.04 20.42
N GLU A 573 19.58 -34.04 21.25
CA GLU A 573 20.51 -33.62 22.28
C GLU A 573 20.05 -34.13 23.65
N LEU A 574 20.96 -34.74 24.40
CA LEU A 574 20.67 -35.35 25.69
C LEU A 574 21.35 -34.57 26.84
N ASN A 575 20.61 -34.36 27.93
CA ASN A 575 21.12 -33.79 29.17
C ASN A 575 21.77 -34.89 30.03
N PRO A 576 23.10 -34.96 30.14
CA PRO A 576 23.79 -36.06 30.83
C PRO A 576 23.57 -36.02 32.36
N THR A 577 23.10 -34.91 32.89
CA THR A 577 22.86 -34.77 34.35
C THR A 577 21.45 -35.19 34.75
N HIS A 578 20.54 -35.29 33.79
CA HIS A 578 19.14 -35.58 34.04
C HIS A 578 18.91 -37.05 34.46
N PRO A 579 18.10 -37.34 35.51
CA PRO A 579 17.88 -38.70 36.01
C PRO A 579 17.42 -39.72 34.97
N LEU A 580 16.59 -39.30 34.00
CA LEU A 580 16.13 -40.22 32.94
C LEU A 580 17.25 -40.62 31.99
N VAL A 581 18.18 -39.73 31.69
CA VAL A 581 19.34 -40.03 30.84
C VAL A 581 20.34 -40.92 31.56
N LYS A 582 20.60 -40.67 32.84
CA LYS A 582 21.41 -41.55 33.70
C LYS A 582 20.84 -42.96 33.84
N LYS A 583 19.51 -43.05 33.89
CA LYS A 583 18.85 -44.36 33.94
C LYS A 583 19.03 -45.16 32.65
N LEU A 584 19.07 -44.44 31.50
CA LEU A 584 19.31 -45.05 30.16
C LEU A 584 20.72 -45.65 30.08
N GLU A 585 21.71 -45.06 30.72
CA GLU A 585 23.09 -45.63 30.78
C GLU A 585 23.10 -47.03 31.42
N ALA A 586 22.29 -47.25 32.41
CA ALA A 586 22.25 -48.46 33.19
C ALA A 586 21.53 -49.67 32.50
N PHE A 587 20.86 -49.45 31.37
CA PHE A 587 20.16 -50.53 30.65
C PHE A 587 21.10 -51.31 29.73
N ASP A 588 21.16 -52.63 29.86
CA ASP A 588 21.90 -53.53 28.96
C ASP A 588 21.00 -54.14 27.84
N ALA A 589 19.68 -54.18 28.06
CA ALA A 589 18.74 -54.76 27.12
C ALA A 589 18.44 -53.79 25.98
N GLU A 590 18.75 -54.19 24.73
CA GLU A 590 18.55 -53.36 23.52
C GLU A 590 17.10 -52.89 23.36
N ASP A 591 16.11 -53.69 23.68
CA ASP A 591 14.68 -53.33 23.60
C ASP A 591 14.34 -52.21 24.59
N LYS A 592 14.89 -52.22 25.80
CA LYS A 592 14.68 -51.15 26.79
C LYS A 592 15.37 -49.88 26.37
N VAL A 593 16.56 -49.96 25.87
CA VAL A 593 17.26 -48.80 25.31
C VAL A 593 16.45 -48.13 24.23
N LYS A 594 15.90 -48.92 23.30
CA LYS A 594 15.08 -48.46 22.21
C LYS A 594 13.80 -47.74 22.71
N GLU A 595 13.04 -48.38 23.62
CA GLU A 595 11.82 -47.78 24.16
C GLU A 595 12.06 -46.46 24.90
N TRP A 596 13.12 -46.39 25.71
CA TRP A 596 13.49 -45.16 26.38
C TRP A 596 14.02 -44.07 25.45
N SER A 597 14.81 -44.42 24.44
CA SER A 597 15.33 -43.50 23.45
C SER A 597 14.19 -42.91 22.61
N LEU A 598 13.22 -43.73 22.16
CA LEU A 598 12.03 -43.26 21.47
C LEU A 598 11.18 -42.32 22.36
N PHE A 599 11.02 -42.66 23.65
CA PHE A 599 10.29 -41.84 24.61
C PHE A 599 10.93 -40.45 24.74
N LEU A 600 12.26 -40.39 24.90
CA LEU A 600 12.98 -39.11 25.01
C LEU A 600 12.89 -38.28 23.71
N LEU A 601 13.00 -38.92 22.55
CA LEU A 601 12.85 -38.26 21.25
C LEU A 601 11.44 -37.67 21.08
N GLU A 602 10.41 -38.47 21.30
CA GLU A 602 9.02 -38.08 21.16
C GLU A 602 8.62 -36.98 22.17
N GLN A 603 9.15 -37.05 23.41
CA GLN A 603 9.00 -36.01 24.41
C GLN A 603 9.66 -34.70 23.97
N ALA A 604 10.87 -34.75 23.44
CA ALA A 604 11.58 -33.59 22.92
C ALA A 604 10.86 -32.95 21.73
N GLN A 605 10.33 -33.75 20.80
CA GLN A 605 9.51 -33.28 19.68
C GLN A 605 8.22 -32.58 20.16
N LEU A 606 7.53 -33.15 21.15
CA LEU A 606 6.35 -32.51 21.74
C LEU A 606 6.67 -31.18 22.41
N ALA A 607 7.84 -31.06 23.06
CA ALA A 607 8.28 -29.82 23.69
C ALA A 607 8.58 -28.72 22.66
N GLU A 608 8.95 -29.08 21.42
CA GLU A 608 9.12 -28.15 20.30
C GLU A 608 7.80 -27.83 19.57
N GLY A 609 6.68 -28.40 20.02
CA GLY A 609 5.36 -28.21 19.41
C GLY A 609 5.10 -29.10 18.21
N ASP A 610 5.93 -30.12 17.96
CA ASP A 610 5.72 -31.07 16.90
C ASP A 610 4.53 -31.98 17.17
N GLN A 611 3.83 -32.37 16.10
CA GLN A 611 2.81 -33.41 16.18
C GLN A 611 3.46 -34.77 15.98
N LEU A 612 3.28 -35.65 16.96
CA LEU A 612 3.76 -37.02 16.82
C LEU A 612 2.96 -37.78 15.73
N GLU A 613 3.64 -38.58 14.91
CA GLU A 613 2.98 -39.41 13.91
C GLU A 613 2.01 -40.42 14.54
N ARG A 614 2.37 -40.94 15.73
CA ARG A 614 1.62 -41.95 16.46
C ARG A 614 1.44 -41.59 17.93
N PRO A 615 0.58 -40.63 18.26
CA PRO A 615 0.40 -40.17 19.66
C PRO A 615 -0.06 -41.31 20.59
N ALA A 616 -0.85 -42.29 20.07
CA ALA A 616 -1.31 -43.43 20.85
C ALA A 616 -0.16 -44.37 21.27
N ASP A 617 0.85 -44.56 20.41
CA ASP A 617 2.03 -45.38 20.71
C ASP A 617 2.90 -44.70 21.77
N PHE A 618 3.05 -43.37 21.72
CA PHE A 618 3.72 -42.58 22.74
C PHE A 618 3.06 -42.71 24.11
N ILE A 619 1.72 -42.55 24.18
CA ILE A 619 0.97 -42.69 25.44
C ILE A 619 1.12 -44.11 26.01
N LYS A 620 1.04 -45.15 25.12
CA LYS A 620 1.24 -46.54 25.55
C LYS A 620 2.65 -46.76 26.12
N ARG A 621 3.67 -46.27 25.41
CA ARG A 621 5.08 -46.32 25.86
C ARG A 621 5.26 -45.64 27.20
N MET A 622 4.79 -44.40 27.34
CA MET A 622 4.84 -43.64 28.57
C MET A 622 4.20 -44.38 29.74
N ASN A 623 3.01 -44.95 29.56
CA ASN A 623 2.32 -45.73 30.60
C ASN A 623 3.09 -46.98 30.96
N SER A 624 3.69 -47.68 29.98
CA SER A 624 4.53 -48.87 30.25
C SER A 624 5.76 -48.53 31.05
N LEU A 625 6.45 -47.42 30.68
CA LEU A 625 7.66 -46.97 31.39
C LEU A 625 7.35 -46.46 32.82
N LEU A 626 6.23 -45.77 33.02
CA LEU A 626 5.76 -45.36 34.34
C LEU A 626 5.42 -46.56 35.24
N ALA A 627 4.78 -47.61 34.68
CA ALA A 627 4.46 -48.81 35.46
C ALA A 627 5.70 -49.60 35.89
N GLU A 628 6.84 -49.46 35.21
CA GLU A 628 8.11 -50.05 35.64
C GLU A 628 8.82 -49.28 36.75
N VAL A 629 8.43 -48.02 36.96
CA VAL A 629 9.07 -47.13 37.98
C VAL A 629 8.32 -47.11 39.29
N ILE A 630 7.01 -47.42 39.24
CA ILE A 630 6.15 -47.56 40.42
C ILE A 630 6.26 -48.94 41.02
#